data_64dd5a0edf24c4905acf5916bb6e2dda
#
_entry.id   64dd5a0edf24c4905acf5916bb6e2dda
#
_cell.length_a   1.000
_cell.length_b   1.000
_cell.length_c   1.000
_cell.angle_alpha   90.00
_cell.angle_beta   90.00
_cell.angle_gamma   90.00
#
_symmetry.space_group_name_H-M   'P 1'
#
loop_
_entity.id
_entity.type
_entity.pdbx_description
1 polymer ?
#
loop_
_entity_poly.entity_id
_entity_poly.type
_entity_poly.pdbx_seq_one_letter_code
_entity_poly.pdbx_strand_id
1 'polypeptide(L)'
;MNAVDLDLHFEDGRRRRERHALPLLIGRDAACGLALRAWRVGRRHARLLQRQDEIWIEDLGSLFGTTVNGARIAVHGPIGAQDEIVIGPCLLRVLPAEEADAPPDGGHPLPQGGAQKSVPDRGEEAQEEAGGGDEPSGPPAMPPVPPAEEAGVAWADGPSPDNQVLRRRLHEGLIAALQLRRRDIGGMSDTALRTEAADVLSRLIAADATLPAEQDREALLQELVDEAVGLGPLEPLLADPGITEIMVNRYDEIFVERGGRLARASASFSGEQAVLGIIDRIVAPLGRRIDESAPMVDARLRDGSRVNAVISPVALRGASLTIRKFPARRLDMPDLLAVGALDDAMARFLVHCVRHRKNLIVSGGTGSGKTSLLNVLSNAIPAGERIITIEDAAELRLNHAHLVNLEARPPNAEGRGRIEIRDLVRNALRMRPDRIVVGECRGAEAFDMLAAMNTGHEGSLTTLHANSPRDALGRLETMILMAGMDLPLAAIREHIASSIDFIVQLMRAADGRRLVSAIVQVTGQESGRIQLQDLFLGKAGPPAEFVGCGLPPEGFEGAAALDLSWFSGRTILRGGAALDGDAAWPLRSPRRAAHRHDPLAGDAS
;
A
#
# COMPACT_ATOMS: atom_id res chain seq x y z
N MET A 1 29.12 -33.67 -24.87
CA MET A 1 28.39 -34.33 -23.75
C MET A 1 27.17 -33.49 -23.38
N ASN A 2 25.95 -34.04 -23.48
CA ASN A 2 24.76 -33.25 -23.26
C ASN A 2 24.25 -33.31 -21.79
N ALA A 3 25.13 -33.53 -20.82
CA ALA A 3 24.78 -33.63 -19.42
C ALA A 3 25.81 -32.92 -18.52
N VAL A 4 25.34 -32.42 -17.37
CA VAL A 4 26.14 -31.73 -16.36
C VAL A 4 25.92 -32.38 -15.00
N ASP A 5 27.00 -32.59 -14.26
CA ASP A 5 26.96 -33.03 -12.87
C ASP A 5 27.02 -31.80 -11.95
N LEU A 6 26.05 -31.68 -11.05
CA LEU A 6 25.87 -30.53 -10.16
C LEU A 6 26.03 -30.96 -8.70
N ASP A 7 26.76 -30.20 -7.92
CA ASP A 7 26.82 -30.29 -6.47
C ASP A 7 25.98 -29.16 -5.87
N LEU A 8 24.91 -29.51 -5.19
CA LEU A 8 23.89 -28.61 -4.64
C LEU A 8 24.04 -28.53 -3.12
N HIS A 9 24.27 -27.34 -2.60
CA HIS A 9 24.36 -27.08 -1.18
C HIS A 9 23.21 -26.14 -0.78
N PHE A 10 22.39 -26.54 0.18
CA PHE A 10 21.26 -25.76 0.67
C PHE A 10 21.58 -25.07 1.99
N GLU A 11 20.98 -23.91 2.23
CA GLU A 11 21.14 -23.13 3.48
C GLU A 11 20.80 -23.95 4.75
N ASP A 12 19.98 -24.99 4.64
CA ASP A 12 19.63 -25.90 5.75
C ASP A 12 20.66 -27.03 5.98
N GLY A 13 21.80 -26.97 5.34
CA GLY A 13 22.89 -27.93 5.47
C GLY A 13 22.73 -29.19 4.62
N ARG A 14 21.63 -29.36 3.89
CA ARG A 14 21.46 -30.48 2.96
C ARG A 14 22.39 -30.33 1.76
N ARG A 15 22.92 -31.45 1.31
CA ARG A 15 23.76 -31.53 0.11
C ARG A 15 23.25 -32.62 -0.81
N ARG A 16 23.27 -32.37 -2.13
CA ARG A 16 22.86 -33.33 -3.16
C ARG A 16 23.79 -33.22 -4.34
N ARG A 17 24.11 -34.39 -4.94
CA ARG A 17 24.74 -34.43 -6.25
C ARG A 17 23.76 -35.02 -7.24
N GLU A 18 23.54 -34.33 -8.34
CA GLU A 18 22.56 -34.72 -9.35
C GLU A 18 23.11 -34.50 -10.75
N ARG A 19 22.81 -35.44 -11.67
CA ARG A 19 23.18 -35.36 -13.08
C ARG A 19 21.99 -34.96 -13.92
N HIS A 20 22.16 -33.92 -14.71
CA HIS A 20 21.08 -33.36 -15.53
C HIS A 20 21.49 -33.21 -16.99
N ALA A 21 20.51 -33.39 -17.90
CA ALA A 21 20.71 -33.10 -19.31
C ALA A 21 20.68 -31.59 -19.57
N LEU A 22 21.49 -31.11 -20.50
CA LEU A 22 21.49 -29.74 -20.98
C LEU A 22 20.64 -29.60 -22.25
N PRO A 23 19.88 -28.50 -22.43
CA PRO A 23 19.77 -27.35 -21.54
C PRO A 23 18.92 -27.65 -20.29
N LEU A 24 19.42 -27.27 -19.11
CA LEU A 24 18.76 -27.49 -17.83
C LEU A 24 18.01 -26.21 -17.38
N LEU A 25 16.70 -26.30 -17.24
CA LEU A 25 15.88 -25.24 -16.66
C LEU A 25 15.83 -25.41 -15.14
N ILE A 26 16.16 -24.34 -14.41
CA ILE A 26 16.18 -24.28 -12.95
C ILE A 26 15.07 -23.35 -12.49
N GLY A 27 14.25 -23.76 -11.51
CA GLY A 27 13.19 -22.93 -11.01
C GLY A 27 12.33 -23.60 -9.95
N ARG A 28 11.29 -22.90 -9.48
CA ARG A 28 10.36 -23.42 -8.46
C ARG A 28 9.28 -24.33 -9.05
N ASP A 29 9.02 -24.23 -10.34
CA ASP A 29 7.99 -25.05 -11.01
C ASP A 29 8.47 -26.51 -11.08
N ALA A 30 7.54 -27.43 -10.85
CA ALA A 30 7.82 -28.87 -10.95
C ALA A 30 8.18 -29.34 -12.38
N ALA A 31 7.86 -28.53 -13.39
CA ALA A 31 8.22 -28.76 -14.78
C ALA A 31 9.69 -28.38 -15.10
N CYS A 32 10.43 -27.75 -14.18
CA CYS A 32 11.85 -27.49 -14.33
C CYS A 32 12.67 -28.76 -14.15
N GLY A 33 13.72 -28.93 -14.95
CA GLY A 33 14.63 -30.06 -14.84
C GLY A 33 15.33 -30.12 -13.47
N LEU A 34 15.59 -28.94 -12.84
CA LEU A 34 16.00 -28.84 -11.45
C LEU A 34 14.96 -27.97 -10.69
N ALA A 35 14.15 -28.62 -9.88
CA ALA A 35 13.09 -27.97 -9.11
C ALA A 35 13.59 -27.56 -7.71
N LEU A 36 13.81 -26.27 -7.49
CA LEU A 36 14.19 -25.68 -6.19
C LEU A 36 12.95 -25.05 -5.54
N ARG A 37 12.29 -25.79 -4.62
CA ARG A 37 11.06 -25.38 -3.94
C ARG A 37 11.33 -24.35 -2.83
N ALA A 38 11.70 -23.13 -3.21
CA ALA A 38 11.88 -22.02 -2.28
C ALA A 38 11.19 -20.76 -2.79
N TRP A 39 10.68 -19.94 -1.90
CA TRP A 39 9.96 -18.71 -2.26
C TRP A 39 10.84 -17.67 -2.98
N ARG A 40 12.16 -17.70 -2.73
CA ARG A 40 13.16 -16.85 -3.42
C ARG A 40 13.49 -17.31 -4.83
N VAL A 41 12.99 -18.47 -5.27
CA VAL A 41 13.24 -18.99 -6.61
C VAL A 41 12.06 -18.69 -7.51
N GLY A 42 12.28 -18.08 -8.66
CA GLY A 42 11.26 -17.83 -9.68
C GLY A 42 10.67 -19.14 -10.22
N ARG A 43 9.47 -19.10 -10.83
CA ARG A 43 8.87 -20.29 -11.47
C ARG A 43 9.84 -20.93 -12.46
N ARG A 44 10.45 -20.11 -13.32
CA ARG A 44 11.57 -20.40 -14.20
C ARG A 44 12.62 -19.35 -13.87
N HIS A 45 13.69 -19.72 -13.15
CA HIS A 45 14.62 -18.77 -12.56
C HIS A 45 15.86 -18.56 -13.44
N ALA A 46 16.52 -19.65 -13.78
CA ALA A 46 17.73 -19.63 -14.58
C ALA A 46 17.78 -20.82 -15.52
N ARG A 47 18.71 -20.79 -16.47
CA ARG A 47 18.93 -21.87 -17.41
C ARG A 47 20.42 -22.11 -17.60
N LEU A 48 20.88 -23.36 -17.39
CA LEU A 48 22.19 -23.81 -17.80
C LEU A 48 22.11 -24.31 -19.24
N LEU A 49 23.06 -23.92 -20.05
CA LEU A 49 23.14 -24.31 -21.48
C LEU A 49 24.58 -24.52 -21.89
N GLN A 50 24.77 -25.34 -22.93
CA GLN A 50 26.07 -25.59 -23.52
C GLN A 50 26.25 -24.71 -24.76
N ARG A 51 27.40 -24.02 -24.85
CA ARG A 51 27.83 -23.25 -26.02
C ARG A 51 29.27 -23.62 -26.33
N GLN A 52 29.52 -24.14 -27.52
CA GLN A 52 30.89 -24.50 -27.98
C GLN A 52 31.67 -25.36 -26.96
N ASP A 53 31.04 -26.41 -26.43
CA ASP A 53 31.55 -27.30 -25.38
C ASP A 53 31.77 -26.69 -23.99
N GLU A 54 31.41 -25.45 -23.77
CA GLU A 54 31.47 -24.76 -22.48
C GLU A 54 30.08 -24.62 -21.87
N ILE A 55 29.99 -24.60 -20.52
CA ILE A 55 28.74 -24.43 -19.78
C ILE A 55 28.53 -22.95 -19.49
N TRP A 56 27.32 -22.48 -19.76
CA TRP A 56 26.89 -21.11 -19.53
C TRP A 56 25.62 -21.08 -18.68
N ILE A 57 25.47 -20.04 -17.84
CA ILE A 57 24.25 -19.80 -17.10
C ILE A 57 23.61 -18.47 -17.53
N GLU A 58 22.27 -18.48 -17.64
CA GLU A 58 21.44 -17.33 -18.00
C GLU A 58 20.34 -17.17 -16.97
N ASP A 59 20.22 -15.98 -16.36
CA ASP A 59 19.09 -15.62 -15.52
C ASP A 59 17.89 -15.25 -16.41
N LEU A 60 16.75 -15.84 -16.16
CA LEU A 60 15.53 -15.65 -16.98
C LEU A 60 14.65 -14.48 -16.50
N GLY A 61 15.26 -13.43 -15.97
CA GLY A 61 14.56 -12.28 -15.43
C GLY A 61 13.98 -12.55 -14.04
N SER A 62 14.68 -13.31 -13.23
CA SER A 62 14.22 -13.67 -11.89
C SER A 62 14.23 -12.46 -10.95
N LEU A 63 13.22 -12.38 -10.06
CA LEU A 63 13.07 -11.26 -9.11
C LEU A 63 14.27 -11.13 -8.16
N PHE A 64 14.78 -12.26 -7.68
CA PHE A 64 15.90 -12.28 -6.73
C PHE A 64 17.26 -12.36 -7.40
N GLY A 65 17.31 -12.69 -8.70
CA GLY A 65 18.52 -12.79 -9.48
C GLY A 65 19.33 -14.06 -9.22
N THR A 66 20.18 -14.37 -10.19
CA THR A 66 21.24 -15.40 -10.09
C THR A 66 22.56 -14.69 -9.84
N THR A 67 23.39 -15.19 -8.93
CA THR A 67 24.74 -14.67 -8.72
C THR A 67 25.77 -15.73 -9.04
N VAL A 68 26.91 -15.31 -9.61
CA VAL A 68 28.10 -16.14 -9.82
C VAL A 68 29.26 -15.44 -9.12
N ASN A 69 29.92 -16.14 -8.20
CA ASN A 69 31.02 -15.61 -7.38
C ASN A 69 30.63 -14.30 -6.66
N GLY A 70 29.37 -14.22 -6.16
CA GLY A 70 28.84 -13.06 -5.47
C GLY A 70 28.36 -11.91 -6.36
N ALA A 71 28.66 -11.93 -7.67
CA ALA A 71 28.19 -10.91 -8.62
C ALA A 71 26.87 -11.32 -9.29
N ARG A 72 25.88 -10.42 -9.32
CA ARG A 72 24.60 -10.67 -10.01
C ARG A 72 24.82 -10.67 -11.53
N ILE A 73 24.27 -11.67 -12.20
CA ILE A 73 24.44 -11.88 -13.63
C ILE A 73 23.11 -11.87 -14.38
N ALA A 74 23.15 -11.51 -15.67
CA ALA A 74 22.10 -11.80 -16.63
C ALA A 74 22.49 -13.05 -17.46
N VAL A 75 23.75 -13.09 -17.90
CA VAL A 75 24.37 -14.24 -18.56
C VAL A 75 25.82 -14.31 -18.10
N HIS A 76 26.30 -15.49 -17.78
CA HIS A 76 27.68 -15.71 -17.38
C HIS A 76 28.23 -17.07 -17.91
N GLY A 77 29.49 -17.08 -18.30
CA GLY A 77 30.20 -18.24 -18.74
C GLY A 77 31.50 -17.88 -19.49
N PRO A 78 32.37 -18.83 -19.66
CA PRO A 78 32.24 -20.25 -19.29
C PRO A 78 32.27 -20.48 -17.79
N ILE A 79 31.42 -21.40 -17.30
CA ILE A 79 31.37 -21.81 -15.90
C ILE A 79 32.46 -22.84 -15.64
N GLY A 80 33.34 -22.52 -14.70
CA GLY A 80 34.39 -23.42 -14.23
C GLY A 80 33.97 -24.21 -12.98
N ALA A 81 34.76 -25.23 -12.63
CA ALA A 81 34.52 -26.08 -11.45
C ALA A 81 34.59 -25.30 -10.10
N GLN A 82 35.26 -24.15 -10.10
CA GLN A 82 35.40 -23.29 -8.90
C GLN A 82 34.34 -22.21 -8.80
N ASP A 83 33.49 -22.07 -9.83
CA ASP A 83 32.48 -21.03 -9.81
C ASP A 83 31.32 -21.39 -8.89
N GLU A 84 30.95 -20.45 -8.03
CA GLU A 84 29.84 -20.56 -7.09
C GLU A 84 28.59 -19.85 -7.64
N ILE A 85 27.63 -20.67 -8.08
CA ILE A 85 26.35 -20.17 -8.59
C ILE A 85 25.33 -20.19 -7.45
N VAL A 86 24.73 -19.05 -7.10
CA VAL A 86 23.70 -18.99 -6.07
C VAL A 86 22.34 -18.65 -6.68
N ILE A 87 21.35 -19.51 -6.40
CA ILE A 87 19.96 -19.37 -6.80
C ILE A 87 19.06 -19.54 -5.58
N GLY A 88 18.56 -18.43 -5.04
CA GLY A 88 17.79 -18.44 -3.80
C GLY A 88 18.59 -19.05 -2.64
N PRO A 89 18.08 -20.12 -1.95
CA PRO A 89 18.76 -20.74 -0.83
C PRO A 89 19.72 -21.88 -1.27
N CYS A 90 20.06 -21.98 -2.55
CA CYS A 90 20.86 -23.08 -3.09
C CYS A 90 22.13 -22.54 -3.76
N LEU A 91 23.28 -23.04 -3.32
CA LEU A 91 24.57 -22.86 -3.98
C LEU A 91 24.82 -24.08 -4.86
N LEU A 92 25.08 -23.85 -6.14
CA LEU A 92 25.37 -24.85 -7.14
C LEU A 92 26.84 -24.75 -7.58
N ARG A 93 27.49 -25.89 -7.78
CA ARG A 93 28.79 -25.99 -8.45
C ARG A 93 28.71 -27.03 -9.56
N VAL A 94 29.36 -26.75 -10.67
CA VAL A 94 29.51 -27.68 -11.79
C VAL A 94 30.70 -28.56 -11.50
N LEU A 95 30.51 -29.88 -11.44
CA LEU A 95 31.59 -30.81 -11.19
C LEU A 95 32.30 -31.18 -12.49
N PRO A 96 33.64 -31.30 -12.48
CA PRO A 96 34.40 -31.88 -13.62
C PRO A 96 34.05 -33.35 -13.78
N ALA A 97 34.15 -33.86 -15.02
CA ALA A 97 33.78 -35.24 -15.36
C ALA A 97 34.55 -36.33 -14.59
N GLU A 98 35.70 -36.00 -14.01
CA GLU A 98 36.56 -36.93 -13.25
C GLU A 98 36.15 -37.05 -11.76
N GLU A 99 35.39 -36.11 -11.21
CA GLU A 99 34.92 -36.12 -9.81
C GLU A 99 33.50 -36.69 -9.62
N ALA A 100 32.83 -37.03 -10.70
CA ALA A 100 31.42 -37.47 -10.68
C ALA A 100 31.21 -38.87 -10.05
N ASP A 101 32.26 -39.70 -9.95
CA ASP A 101 32.21 -41.09 -9.43
C ASP A 101 32.69 -41.26 -7.97
N ALA A 102 33.04 -40.19 -7.23
CA ALA A 102 33.50 -40.29 -5.85
C ALA A 102 32.32 -40.24 -4.88
N PRO A 103 32.19 -41.18 -3.91
CA PRO A 103 31.15 -41.11 -2.89
C PRO A 103 31.34 -39.89 -1.97
N PRO A 104 30.28 -39.26 -1.46
CA PRO A 104 30.39 -38.11 -0.58
C PRO A 104 31.09 -38.48 0.72
N ASP A 105 32.12 -37.69 1.08
CA ASP A 105 32.91 -37.87 2.30
C ASP A 105 32.01 -37.92 3.56
N GLY A 106 32.30 -38.90 4.42
CA GLY A 106 31.52 -39.28 5.57
C GLY A 106 31.48 -38.22 6.66
N GLY A 107 30.29 -37.66 6.89
CA GLY A 107 29.96 -36.96 8.12
C GLY A 107 29.57 -37.94 9.23
N HIS A 108 30.16 -37.77 10.42
CA HIS A 108 29.94 -38.57 11.62
C HIS A 108 28.46 -38.86 11.94
N PRO A 109 28.12 -40.06 12.43
CA PRO A 109 26.76 -40.41 12.79
C PRO A 109 26.33 -39.83 14.12
N LEU A 110 25.15 -39.20 14.16
CA LEU A 110 24.44 -38.94 15.38
C LEU A 110 23.53 -40.13 15.75
N PRO A 111 23.25 -40.38 17.03
CA PRO A 111 22.75 -41.66 17.51
C PRO A 111 21.27 -41.91 17.17
N GLN A 112 21.01 -43.17 16.82
CA GLN A 112 19.66 -43.72 16.56
C GLN A 112 18.89 -43.88 17.86
N GLY A 113 17.64 -43.47 17.83
CA GLY A 113 16.65 -43.73 18.89
C GLY A 113 15.25 -43.86 18.37
N GLY A 114 14.79 -45.08 18.18
CA GLY A 114 13.49 -45.56 18.55
C GLY A 114 12.36 -45.67 17.52
N ALA A 115 12.23 -46.86 16.95
CA ALA A 115 10.98 -47.58 16.71
C ALA A 115 9.96 -47.08 15.66
N GLN A 116 10.05 -47.70 14.48
CA GLN A 116 8.95 -47.95 13.54
C GLN A 116 7.82 -48.77 14.17
N LYS A 117 6.57 -48.37 13.93
CA LYS A 117 5.44 -49.30 13.85
C LYS A 117 4.69 -49.10 12.54
N SER A 118 4.84 -50.11 11.70
CA SER A 118 4.06 -50.39 10.50
C SER A 118 2.61 -50.75 10.84
N VAL A 119 1.67 -50.27 10.03
CA VAL A 119 0.28 -50.72 10.01
C VAL A 119 0.05 -51.39 8.65
N PRO A 120 -0.47 -52.60 8.60
CA PRO A 120 -0.74 -53.33 7.36
C PRO A 120 -2.09 -52.95 6.76
N ASP A 121 -2.11 -53.00 5.45
CA ASP A 121 -3.22 -53.03 4.54
C ASP A 121 -4.08 -54.32 4.74
N ARG A 122 -5.40 -54.17 4.85
CA ARG A 122 -6.38 -55.24 4.56
C ARG A 122 -7.69 -54.60 4.12
N GLY A 123 -7.99 -54.77 2.84
CA GLY A 123 -9.36 -54.74 2.36
C GLY A 123 -10.12 -56.00 2.77
N GLU A 124 -11.43 -55.86 2.92
CA GLU A 124 -12.41 -56.86 2.51
C GLU A 124 -13.85 -56.34 2.82
N GLU A 125 -14.70 -56.62 1.88
CA GLU A 125 -16.15 -56.37 1.84
C GLU A 125 -16.90 -57.15 2.94
N ALA A 126 -18.04 -56.64 3.42
CA ALA A 126 -19.35 -57.28 3.35
C ALA A 126 -20.40 -56.69 4.30
N GLN A 127 -21.53 -56.40 3.71
CA GLN A 127 -22.93 -56.73 4.12
C GLN A 127 -23.62 -55.99 5.25
N GLU A 128 -24.77 -55.49 4.83
CA GLU A 128 -25.94 -54.99 5.55
C GLU A 128 -26.36 -55.82 6.77
N GLU A 129 -26.74 -55.13 7.85
CA GLU A 129 -27.94 -55.50 8.61
C GLU A 129 -28.55 -54.27 9.30
N ALA A 130 -29.87 -54.17 9.21
CA ALA A 130 -30.72 -53.13 9.74
C ALA A 130 -30.90 -53.26 11.25
N GLY A 131 -30.84 -52.15 11.98
CA GLY A 131 -31.24 -52.08 13.38
C GLY A 131 -31.47 -50.62 13.79
N GLY A 132 -32.74 -50.27 14.04
CA GLY A 132 -33.19 -48.95 14.41
C GLY A 132 -32.67 -48.47 15.76
N GLY A 133 -32.53 -47.21 15.93
CA GLY A 133 -32.23 -46.58 17.21
C GLY A 133 -31.96 -45.08 17.04
N ASP A 134 -32.92 -44.28 17.47
CA ASP A 134 -32.91 -42.87 17.88
C ASP A 134 -31.82 -41.95 17.34
N GLU A 135 -32.20 -41.10 16.39
CA GLU A 135 -31.48 -39.87 16.04
C GLU A 135 -31.60 -38.84 17.19
N PRO A 136 -30.47 -38.24 17.65
CA PRO A 136 -30.56 -37.00 18.38
C PRO A 136 -30.83 -35.84 17.41
N SER A 137 -31.95 -35.17 17.64
CA SER A 137 -32.38 -33.96 16.94
C SER A 137 -31.25 -32.94 16.83
N GLY A 138 -30.80 -32.69 15.59
CA GLY A 138 -29.92 -31.59 15.24
C GLY A 138 -30.59 -30.23 15.50
N PRO A 139 -29.81 -29.15 15.65
CA PRO A 139 -30.35 -27.81 15.84
C PRO A 139 -31.24 -27.41 14.66
N PRO A 140 -32.30 -26.61 14.90
CA PRO A 140 -33.26 -26.25 13.86
C PRO A 140 -32.55 -25.54 12.72
N ALA A 141 -32.81 -25.98 11.50
CA ALA A 141 -32.35 -25.37 10.28
C ALA A 141 -32.79 -23.89 10.27
N MET A 142 -31.81 -22.96 10.20
CA MET A 142 -32.10 -21.57 9.94
C MET A 142 -32.88 -21.46 8.61
N PRO A 143 -33.91 -20.59 8.55
CA PRO A 143 -34.59 -20.34 7.29
C PRO A 143 -33.58 -19.82 6.27
N PRO A 144 -33.73 -20.17 4.98
CA PRO A 144 -32.82 -19.66 3.95
C PRO A 144 -32.86 -18.12 3.99
N VAL A 145 -31.70 -17.52 4.21
CA VAL A 145 -31.51 -16.07 4.03
C VAL A 145 -31.89 -15.82 2.57
N PRO A 146 -32.90 -14.96 2.26
CA PRO A 146 -33.18 -14.60 0.90
C PRO A 146 -31.88 -14.08 0.28
N PRO A 147 -31.56 -14.42 -0.98
CA PRO A 147 -30.40 -13.86 -1.63
C PRO A 147 -30.52 -12.35 -1.48
N ALA A 148 -29.48 -11.71 -0.92
CA ALA A 148 -29.38 -10.27 -0.93
C ALA A 148 -29.61 -9.90 -2.40
N GLU A 149 -30.71 -9.18 -2.68
CA GLU A 149 -30.89 -8.54 -3.96
C GLU A 149 -29.58 -7.80 -4.18
N GLU A 150 -28.78 -8.30 -5.13
CA GLU A 150 -27.74 -7.50 -5.74
C GLU A 150 -28.49 -6.30 -6.30
N ALA A 151 -28.54 -5.22 -5.53
CA ALA A 151 -28.93 -3.92 -6.02
C ALA A 151 -27.93 -3.66 -7.12
N GLY A 152 -28.31 -4.00 -8.34
CA GLY A 152 -27.48 -3.89 -9.52
C GLY A 152 -26.92 -2.47 -9.49
N VAL A 153 -25.60 -2.36 -9.36
CA VAL A 153 -24.95 -1.06 -9.47
C VAL A 153 -25.31 -0.58 -10.86
N ALA A 154 -26.26 0.37 -10.94
CA ALA A 154 -26.62 0.98 -12.21
C ALA A 154 -25.39 1.76 -12.68
N TRP A 155 -24.64 1.15 -13.59
CA TRP A 155 -23.52 1.79 -14.25
C TRP A 155 -24.08 2.86 -15.18
N ALA A 156 -23.62 4.09 -15.07
CA ALA A 156 -23.99 5.15 -16.01
C ALA A 156 -23.56 4.72 -17.42
N ASP A 157 -24.48 4.84 -18.38
CA ASP A 157 -24.16 4.62 -19.78
C ASP A 157 -23.14 5.67 -20.22
N GLY A 158 -22.07 5.21 -20.88
CA GLY A 158 -21.09 6.10 -21.48
C GLY A 158 -21.70 6.87 -22.67
N PRO A 159 -21.01 7.90 -23.17
CA PRO A 159 -21.48 8.63 -24.36
C PRO A 159 -21.65 7.70 -25.57
N SER A 160 -22.62 8.01 -26.43
CA SER A 160 -22.87 7.23 -27.62
C SER A 160 -21.64 7.16 -28.53
N PRO A 161 -21.44 6.07 -29.29
CA PRO A 161 -20.30 5.92 -30.21
C PRO A 161 -20.15 7.08 -31.19
N ASP A 162 -21.26 7.60 -31.72
CA ASP A 162 -21.25 8.71 -32.66
C ASP A 162 -20.77 10.02 -32.01
N ASN A 163 -21.17 10.27 -30.78
CA ASN A 163 -20.68 11.42 -30.03
C ASN A 163 -19.17 11.31 -29.72
N GLN A 164 -18.66 10.12 -29.46
CA GLN A 164 -17.22 9.91 -29.25
C GLN A 164 -16.40 10.17 -30.53
N VAL A 165 -16.87 9.74 -31.70
CA VAL A 165 -16.21 10.00 -33.00
C VAL A 165 -16.15 11.51 -33.28
N LEU A 166 -17.26 12.21 -33.03
CA LEU A 166 -17.35 13.66 -33.20
C LEU A 166 -16.35 14.38 -32.26
N ARG A 167 -16.35 14.06 -30.98
CA ARG A 167 -15.46 14.65 -29.96
C ARG A 167 -13.98 14.44 -30.32
N ARG A 168 -13.62 13.22 -30.72
CA ARG A 168 -12.25 12.90 -31.16
C ARG A 168 -11.82 13.78 -32.34
N ARG A 169 -12.66 13.87 -33.41
CA ARG A 169 -12.34 14.67 -34.59
C ARG A 169 -12.13 16.15 -34.28
N LEU A 170 -13.02 16.73 -33.44
CA LEU A 170 -12.91 18.13 -33.01
C LEU A 170 -11.68 18.36 -32.16
N HIS A 171 -11.37 17.45 -31.25
CA HIS A 171 -10.17 17.52 -30.39
C HIS A 171 -8.87 17.40 -31.21
N GLU A 172 -8.79 16.46 -32.17
CA GLU A 172 -7.66 16.31 -33.08
C GLU A 172 -7.48 17.58 -33.94
N GLY A 173 -8.59 18.14 -34.44
CA GLY A 173 -8.58 19.39 -35.19
C GLY A 173 -8.07 20.59 -34.37
N LEU A 174 -8.48 20.68 -33.11
CA LEU A 174 -7.99 21.70 -32.17
C LEU A 174 -6.49 21.54 -31.91
N ILE A 175 -6.02 20.35 -31.60
CA ILE A 175 -4.60 20.09 -31.35
C ILE A 175 -3.75 20.41 -32.59
N ALA A 176 -4.19 20.02 -33.78
CA ALA A 176 -3.51 20.33 -35.04
C ALA A 176 -3.40 21.85 -35.25
N ALA A 177 -4.50 22.59 -35.05
CA ALA A 177 -4.51 24.06 -35.18
C ALA A 177 -3.60 24.76 -34.17
N LEU A 178 -3.55 24.29 -32.93
CA LEU A 178 -2.67 24.81 -31.89
C LEU A 178 -1.20 24.48 -32.16
N GLN A 179 -0.88 23.27 -32.67
CA GLN A 179 0.49 22.88 -33.02
C GLN A 179 1.07 23.72 -34.17
N LEU A 180 0.26 24.10 -35.15
CA LEU A 180 0.67 24.99 -36.24
C LEU A 180 1.09 26.38 -35.73
N ARG A 181 0.59 26.80 -34.56
CA ARG A 181 0.90 28.10 -33.91
C ARG A 181 1.91 27.98 -32.76
N ARG A 182 2.67 26.91 -32.68
CA ARG A 182 3.56 26.57 -31.56
C ARG A 182 4.52 27.67 -31.11
N ARG A 183 4.91 28.60 -32.03
CA ARG A 183 5.79 29.72 -31.68
C ARG A 183 5.12 30.81 -30.83
N ASP A 184 3.79 30.94 -30.96
CA ASP A 184 3.04 31.99 -30.26
C ASP A 184 2.49 31.49 -28.90
N ILE A 185 2.34 30.16 -28.71
CA ILE A 185 1.71 29.52 -27.55
C ILE A 185 2.69 29.35 -26.37
N GLY A 186 3.98 29.18 -26.63
CA GLY A 186 4.97 28.82 -25.59
C GLY A 186 5.17 29.86 -24.47
N GLY A 187 4.62 31.08 -24.64
CA GLY A 187 4.66 32.14 -23.62
C GLY A 187 3.30 32.58 -23.09
N MET A 188 2.22 31.90 -23.47
CA MET A 188 0.86 32.27 -23.05
C MET A 188 0.56 31.80 -21.62
N SER A 189 -0.22 32.62 -20.89
CA SER A 189 -0.83 32.18 -19.63
C SER A 189 -1.93 31.13 -19.90
N ASP A 190 -2.25 30.30 -18.89
CA ASP A 190 -3.34 29.32 -18.98
C ASP A 190 -4.66 29.94 -19.45
N THR A 191 -4.97 31.16 -19.00
CA THR A 191 -6.17 31.89 -19.40
C THR A 191 -6.15 32.29 -20.87
N ALA A 192 -5.01 32.79 -21.36
CA ALA A 192 -4.85 33.14 -22.77
C ALA A 192 -4.93 31.91 -23.68
N LEU A 193 -4.34 30.81 -23.26
CA LEU A 193 -4.39 29.53 -23.97
C LEU A 193 -5.82 28.96 -24.03
N ARG A 194 -6.59 29.05 -22.95
CA ARG A 194 -8.01 28.67 -22.93
C ARG A 194 -8.84 29.51 -23.88
N THR A 195 -8.61 30.82 -23.92
CA THR A 195 -9.31 31.73 -24.85
C THR A 195 -9.00 31.39 -26.31
N GLU A 196 -7.74 31.19 -26.66
CA GLU A 196 -7.34 30.83 -28.02
C GLU A 196 -7.89 29.44 -28.43
N ALA A 197 -7.86 28.47 -27.51
CA ALA A 197 -8.43 27.15 -27.74
C ALA A 197 -9.96 27.23 -27.99
N ALA A 198 -10.66 28.06 -27.21
CA ALA A 198 -12.10 28.28 -27.38
C ALA A 198 -12.42 28.95 -28.72
N ASP A 199 -11.64 29.93 -29.16
CA ASP A 199 -11.82 30.61 -30.46
C ASP A 199 -11.59 29.67 -31.66
N VAL A 200 -10.55 28.82 -31.54
CA VAL A 200 -10.27 27.82 -32.58
C VAL A 200 -11.39 26.79 -32.64
N LEU A 201 -11.79 26.27 -31.48
CA LEU A 201 -12.82 25.23 -31.41
C LEU A 201 -14.21 25.74 -31.82
N SER A 202 -14.58 26.97 -31.45
CA SER A 202 -15.82 27.60 -31.91
C SER A 202 -15.92 27.64 -33.45
N ARG A 203 -14.82 27.94 -34.13
CA ARG A 203 -14.75 27.92 -35.61
C ARG A 203 -14.87 26.50 -36.18
N LEU A 204 -14.23 25.51 -35.52
CA LEU A 204 -14.35 24.12 -35.95
C LEU A 204 -15.78 23.59 -35.76
N ILE A 205 -16.42 23.88 -34.62
CA ILE A 205 -17.81 23.52 -34.35
C ILE A 205 -18.79 24.19 -35.35
N ALA A 206 -18.56 25.49 -35.66
CA ALA A 206 -19.41 26.22 -36.62
C ALA A 206 -19.28 25.69 -38.06
N ALA A 207 -18.10 25.21 -38.45
CA ALA A 207 -17.83 24.67 -39.78
C ALA A 207 -18.27 23.21 -39.93
N ASP A 208 -18.58 22.51 -38.85
CA ASP A 208 -18.93 21.10 -38.86
C ASP A 208 -20.43 20.87 -39.18
N ALA A 209 -20.71 20.48 -40.41
CA ALA A 209 -22.08 20.20 -40.90
C ALA A 209 -22.66 18.88 -40.37
N THR A 210 -21.85 18.03 -39.70
CA THR A 210 -22.29 16.72 -39.20
C THR A 210 -22.75 16.79 -37.73
N LEU A 211 -22.67 17.95 -37.10
CA LEU A 211 -23.12 18.17 -35.71
C LEU A 211 -24.65 18.00 -35.61
N PRO A 212 -25.14 17.10 -34.73
CA PRO A 212 -26.56 16.98 -34.48
C PRO A 212 -27.17 18.32 -34.03
N ALA A 213 -28.39 18.64 -34.47
CA ALA A 213 -29.06 19.88 -34.11
C ALA A 213 -29.37 19.98 -32.62
N GLU A 214 -29.52 18.83 -31.96
CA GLU A 214 -29.81 18.70 -30.51
C GLU A 214 -28.56 18.78 -29.63
N GLN A 215 -27.35 18.78 -30.22
CA GLN A 215 -26.09 18.84 -29.46
C GLN A 215 -25.92 20.23 -28.85
N ASP A 216 -25.75 20.26 -27.55
CA ASP A 216 -25.32 21.47 -26.82
C ASP A 216 -23.90 21.84 -27.22
N ARG A 217 -23.80 22.86 -28.10
CA ARG A 217 -22.51 23.31 -28.64
C ARG A 217 -21.65 24.02 -27.62
N GLU A 218 -22.25 24.69 -26.65
CA GLU A 218 -21.54 25.42 -25.62
C GLU A 218 -20.94 24.46 -24.59
N ALA A 219 -21.70 23.44 -24.16
CA ALA A 219 -21.20 22.37 -23.31
C ALA A 219 -20.08 21.58 -24.00
N LEU A 220 -20.24 21.23 -25.28
CA LEU A 220 -19.22 20.52 -26.06
C LEU A 220 -17.94 21.34 -26.20
N LEU A 221 -18.05 22.65 -26.46
CA LEU A 221 -16.93 23.57 -26.54
C LEU A 221 -16.16 23.61 -25.21
N GLN A 222 -16.86 23.79 -24.09
CA GLN A 222 -16.24 23.85 -22.77
C GLN A 222 -15.53 22.54 -22.43
N GLU A 223 -16.17 21.41 -22.64
CA GLU A 223 -15.59 20.08 -22.38
C GLU A 223 -14.29 19.85 -23.17
N LEU A 224 -14.27 20.19 -24.47
CA LEU A 224 -13.09 20.00 -25.32
C LEU A 224 -11.97 21.01 -25.03
N VAL A 225 -12.30 22.22 -24.63
CA VAL A 225 -11.30 23.20 -24.14
C VAL A 225 -10.67 22.71 -22.86
N ASP A 226 -11.47 22.24 -21.91
CA ASP A 226 -10.96 21.68 -20.65
C ASP A 226 -10.10 20.44 -20.89
N GLU A 227 -10.43 19.62 -21.88
CA GLU A 227 -9.65 18.46 -22.26
C GLU A 227 -8.31 18.83 -22.92
N ALA A 228 -8.29 19.89 -23.75
CA ALA A 228 -7.09 20.31 -24.46
C ALA A 228 -6.11 21.12 -23.60
N VAL A 229 -6.61 21.89 -22.63
CA VAL A 229 -5.80 22.83 -21.84
C VAL A 229 -5.74 22.44 -20.36
N GLY A 230 -6.83 21.90 -19.82
CA GLY A 230 -6.96 21.50 -18.42
C GLY A 230 -6.81 19.99 -18.20
N LEU A 231 -7.58 19.45 -17.25
CA LEU A 231 -7.66 18.03 -16.95
C LEU A 231 -8.91 17.36 -17.53
N GLY A 232 -9.65 18.08 -18.38
CA GLY A 232 -10.81 17.56 -19.11
C GLY A 232 -11.91 17.02 -18.19
N PRO A 233 -12.45 15.83 -18.53
CA PRO A 233 -13.53 15.21 -17.76
C PRO A 233 -13.18 14.89 -16.32
N LEU A 234 -11.91 15.03 -15.91
CA LEU A 234 -11.49 14.84 -14.52
C LEU A 234 -11.76 16.07 -13.65
N GLU A 235 -11.87 17.28 -14.21
CA GLU A 235 -12.04 18.51 -13.43
C GLU A 235 -13.31 18.49 -12.55
N PRO A 236 -14.50 18.17 -13.06
CA PRO A 236 -15.70 18.07 -12.24
C PRO A 236 -15.61 16.92 -11.21
N LEU A 237 -14.94 15.81 -11.54
CA LEU A 237 -14.73 14.70 -10.61
C LEU A 237 -13.75 15.07 -9.49
N LEU A 238 -12.73 15.86 -9.82
CA LEU A 238 -11.78 16.39 -8.84
C LEU A 238 -12.43 17.45 -7.93
N ALA A 239 -13.37 18.25 -8.45
CA ALA A 239 -14.08 19.24 -7.68
C ALA A 239 -15.11 18.65 -6.71
N ASP A 240 -15.66 17.46 -6.98
CA ASP A 240 -16.65 16.81 -6.13
C ASP A 240 -16.03 16.27 -4.82
N PRO A 241 -16.37 16.84 -3.64
CA PRO A 241 -15.80 16.41 -2.37
C PRO A 241 -16.22 14.99 -1.95
N GLY A 242 -17.28 14.44 -2.54
CA GLY A 242 -17.76 13.09 -2.24
C GLY A 242 -16.95 11.99 -2.92
N ILE A 243 -16.14 12.33 -3.94
CA ILE A 243 -15.28 11.40 -4.65
C ILE A 243 -13.93 11.32 -3.94
N THR A 244 -13.50 10.10 -3.64
CA THR A 244 -12.22 9.80 -2.97
C THR A 244 -11.15 9.29 -3.95
N GLU A 245 -11.55 8.52 -4.95
CA GLU A 245 -10.66 8.01 -6.00
C GLU A 245 -11.30 8.15 -7.38
N ILE A 246 -10.49 8.41 -8.39
CA ILE A 246 -10.86 8.46 -9.81
C ILE A 246 -9.95 7.48 -10.54
N MET A 247 -10.54 6.55 -11.28
CA MET A 247 -9.82 5.50 -11.99
C MET A 247 -10.21 5.52 -13.47
N VAL A 248 -9.30 5.97 -14.31
CA VAL A 248 -9.40 5.91 -15.76
C VAL A 248 -8.77 4.61 -16.20
N ASN A 249 -9.59 3.61 -16.54
CA ASN A 249 -9.11 2.33 -17.06
C ASN A 249 -8.86 2.37 -18.57
N ARG A 250 -9.58 3.27 -19.24
CA ARG A 250 -9.48 3.58 -20.65
C ARG A 250 -10.13 4.96 -20.89
N TYR A 251 -9.89 5.58 -22.02
CA TYR A 251 -10.43 6.90 -22.37
C TYR A 251 -11.97 7.03 -22.22
N ASP A 252 -12.71 5.96 -22.42
CA ASP A 252 -14.18 5.88 -22.33
C ASP A 252 -14.68 5.11 -21.08
N GLU A 253 -13.78 4.74 -20.17
CA GLU A 253 -14.09 3.93 -19.01
C GLU A 253 -13.47 4.54 -17.74
N ILE A 254 -14.26 5.41 -17.10
CA ILE A 254 -13.88 6.10 -15.86
C ILE A 254 -14.74 5.58 -14.72
N PHE A 255 -14.09 5.19 -13.64
CA PHE A 255 -14.72 4.80 -12.38
C PHE A 255 -14.36 5.78 -11.28
N VAL A 256 -15.24 5.94 -10.32
CA VAL A 256 -15.03 6.76 -9.14
C VAL A 256 -15.38 5.98 -7.88
N GLU A 257 -14.64 6.23 -6.79
CA GLU A 257 -15.04 5.77 -5.46
C GLU A 257 -15.75 6.91 -4.74
N ARG A 258 -16.96 6.61 -4.24
CA ARG A 258 -17.79 7.56 -3.47
C ARG A 258 -18.31 6.84 -2.23
N GLY A 259 -17.92 7.32 -1.05
CA GLY A 259 -18.32 6.69 0.22
C GLY A 259 -17.90 5.21 0.36
N GLY A 260 -16.78 4.81 -0.23
CA GLY A 260 -16.29 3.43 -0.24
C GLY A 260 -16.98 2.50 -1.25
N ARG A 261 -17.82 3.03 -2.14
CA ARG A 261 -18.48 2.28 -3.21
C ARG A 261 -17.96 2.74 -4.57
N LEU A 262 -17.71 1.78 -5.45
CA LEU A 262 -17.32 2.05 -6.82
C LEU A 262 -18.55 2.31 -7.69
N ALA A 263 -18.45 3.32 -8.55
CA ALA A 263 -19.46 3.63 -9.56
C ALA A 263 -18.77 4.03 -10.88
N ARG A 264 -19.38 3.73 -12.01
CA ARG A 264 -18.93 4.23 -13.31
C ARG A 264 -19.40 5.67 -13.49
N ALA A 265 -18.49 6.55 -13.88
CA ALA A 265 -18.82 7.92 -14.22
C ALA A 265 -19.40 7.98 -15.66
N SER A 266 -20.31 8.91 -15.91
CA SER A 266 -20.79 9.23 -17.27
C SER A 266 -19.75 10.00 -18.10
N ALA A 267 -18.73 10.56 -17.45
CA ALA A 267 -17.64 11.29 -18.08
C ALA A 267 -16.73 10.37 -18.90
N SER A 268 -16.21 10.86 -20.01
CA SER A 268 -15.25 10.16 -20.86
C SER A 268 -14.35 11.16 -21.57
N PHE A 269 -13.16 10.71 -21.97
CA PHE A 269 -12.27 11.47 -22.85
C PHE A 269 -12.66 11.29 -24.32
N SER A 270 -12.22 12.20 -25.17
CA SER A 270 -12.41 12.11 -26.62
C SER A 270 -11.63 10.94 -27.26
N GLY A 271 -10.54 10.51 -26.65
CA GLY A 271 -9.70 9.42 -27.12
C GLY A 271 -8.47 9.17 -26.25
N GLU A 272 -7.68 8.16 -26.61
CA GLU A 272 -6.46 7.81 -25.88
C GLU A 272 -5.42 8.93 -25.87
N GLN A 273 -5.28 9.67 -26.99
CA GLN A 273 -4.36 10.80 -27.09
C GLN A 273 -4.69 11.92 -26.09
N ALA A 274 -5.96 12.11 -25.77
CA ALA A 274 -6.38 13.05 -24.74
C ALA A 274 -5.93 12.61 -23.34
N VAL A 275 -6.06 11.32 -23.01
CA VAL A 275 -5.55 10.77 -21.76
C VAL A 275 -4.03 10.94 -21.65
N LEU A 276 -3.28 10.60 -22.71
CA LEU A 276 -1.83 10.78 -22.76
C LEU A 276 -1.44 12.25 -22.59
N GLY A 277 -2.14 13.16 -23.26
CA GLY A 277 -1.90 14.61 -23.12
C GLY A 277 -2.15 15.11 -21.70
N ILE A 278 -3.15 14.58 -21.00
CA ILE A 278 -3.40 14.93 -19.59
C ILE A 278 -2.34 14.35 -18.67
N ILE A 279 -1.94 13.10 -18.89
CA ILE A 279 -0.84 12.50 -18.13
C ILE A 279 0.42 13.35 -18.27
N ASP A 280 0.75 13.76 -19.49
CA ASP A 280 1.92 14.62 -19.77
C ASP A 280 1.82 15.98 -19.04
N ARG A 281 0.65 16.63 -19.07
CA ARG A 281 0.40 17.88 -18.35
C ARG A 281 0.56 17.75 -16.82
N ILE A 282 0.26 16.59 -16.26
CA ILE A 282 0.44 16.31 -14.84
C ILE A 282 1.91 16.08 -14.50
N VAL A 283 2.66 15.33 -15.33
CA VAL A 283 4.00 14.86 -14.98
C VAL A 283 5.13 15.82 -15.41
N ALA A 284 4.97 16.52 -16.55
CA ALA A 284 6.00 17.40 -17.09
C ALA A 284 6.39 18.55 -16.14
N PRO A 285 5.45 19.24 -15.45
CA PRO A 285 5.81 20.30 -14.49
C PRO A 285 6.61 19.78 -13.28
N LEU A 286 6.55 18.48 -13.01
CA LEU A 286 7.29 17.82 -11.93
C LEU A 286 8.69 17.38 -12.35
N GLY A 287 9.10 17.66 -13.59
CA GLY A 287 10.35 17.20 -14.18
C GLY A 287 10.40 15.68 -14.38
N ARG A 288 9.23 15.04 -14.45
CA ARG A 288 9.10 13.60 -14.73
C ARG A 288 8.71 13.38 -16.18
N ARG A 289 8.98 12.17 -16.66
CA ARG A 289 8.68 11.74 -18.02
C ARG A 289 7.97 10.39 -17.98
N ILE A 290 7.04 10.18 -18.89
CA ILE A 290 6.41 8.89 -19.14
C ILE A 290 6.49 8.65 -20.65
N ASP A 291 7.04 7.52 -21.06
CA ASP A 291 7.20 7.09 -22.46
C ASP A 291 7.32 5.56 -22.53
N GLU A 292 7.48 5.01 -23.72
CA GLU A 292 7.60 3.56 -23.93
C GLU A 292 8.78 2.94 -23.16
N SER A 293 9.84 3.71 -22.89
CA SER A 293 11.01 3.25 -22.11
C SER A 293 10.78 3.30 -20.59
N ALA A 294 9.88 4.19 -20.14
CA ALA A 294 9.46 4.35 -18.76
C ALA A 294 7.94 4.49 -18.70
N PRO A 295 7.18 3.38 -18.93
CA PRO A 295 5.74 3.42 -19.18
C PRO A 295 4.89 3.57 -17.91
N MET A 296 5.49 3.80 -16.77
CA MET A 296 4.81 3.99 -15.48
C MET A 296 5.37 5.20 -14.75
N VAL A 297 4.49 5.98 -14.13
CA VAL A 297 4.90 7.13 -13.33
C VAL A 297 3.96 7.35 -12.16
N ASP A 298 4.56 7.68 -11.01
CA ASP A 298 3.84 8.25 -9.87
C ASP A 298 4.04 9.76 -9.87
N ALA A 299 2.99 10.50 -9.67
CA ALA A 299 2.98 11.96 -9.69
C ALA A 299 2.06 12.50 -8.58
N ARG A 300 1.95 13.83 -8.50
CA ARG A 300 1.06 14.50 -7.57
C ARG A 300 0.47 15.75 -8.21
N LEU A 301 -0.80 15.96 -8.01
CA LEU A 301 -1.47 17.20 -8.37
C LEU A 301 -1.08 18.32 -7.39
N ARG A 302 -1.36 19.58 -7.76
CA ARG A 302 -1.08 20.76 -6.93
C ARG A 302 -1.81 20.76 -5.59
N ASP A 303 -2.98 20.11 -5.52
CA ASP A 303 -3.77 19.95 -4.29
C ASP A 303 -3.22 18.86 -3.35
N GLY A 304 -2.20 18.11 -3.79
CA GLY A 304 -1.60 17.00 -3.07
C GLY A 304 -2.17 15.62 -3.43
N SER A 305 -3.17 15.53 -4.29
CA SER A 305 -3.75 14.27 -4.76
C SER A 305 -2.69 13.42 -5.46
N ARG A 306 -2.63 12.14 -5.13
CA ARG A 306 -1.68 11.18 -5.73
C ARG A 306 -2.17 10.74 -7.09
N VAL A 307 -1.25 10.63 -8.02
CA VAL A 307 -1.50 10.18 -9.39
C VAL A 307 -0.57 9.04 -9.73
N ASN A 308 -1.13 7.94 -10.22
CA ASN A 308 -0.38 6.87 -10.85
C ASN A 308 -0.84 6.75 -12.30
N ALA A 309 0.07 6.73 -13.25
CA ALA A 309 -0.23 6.55 -14.66
C ALA A 309 0.60 5.40 -15.24
N VAL A 310 -0.04 4.62 -16.11
CA VAL A 310 0.57 3.50 -16.85
C VAL A 310 0.15 3.60 -18.30
N ILE A 311 1.11 3.51 -19.24
CA ILE A 311 0.85 3.60 -20.67
C ILE A 311 1.29 2.32 -21.41
N SER A 312 1.00 2.26 -22.71
CA SER A 312 1.55 1.21 -23.59
C SER A 312 3.11 1.22 -23.53
N PRO A 313 3.79 0.07 -23.61
CA PRO A 313 3.26 -1.28 -23.89
C PRO A 313 2.74 -2.06 -22.68
N VAL A 314 2.86 -1.52 -21.45
CA VAL A 314 2.47 -2.20 -20.21
C VAL A 314 0.95 -2.19 -20.04
N ALA A 315 0.30 -1.07 -20.32
CA ALA A 315 -1.16 -0.93 -20.30
C ALA A 315 -1.77 -1.48 -21.61
N LEU A 316 -2.23 -2.72 -21.60
CA LEU A 316 -2.69 -3.46 -22.78
C LEU A 316 -4.00 -2.92 -23.40
N ARG A 317 -4.81 -2.21 -22.63
CA ARG A 317 -6.11 -1.65 -23.08
C ARG A 317 -6.06 -0.15 -23.38
N GLY A 318 -4.87 0.43 -23.40
CA GLY A 318 -4.62 1.87 -23.51
C GLY A 318 -4.17 2.48 -22.18
N ALA A 319 -3.90 3.79 -22.23
CA ALA A 319 -3.41 4.53 -21.07
C ALA A 319 -4.37 4.46 -19.88
N SER A 320 -3.85 4.13 -18.70
CA SER A 320 -4.58 4.08 -17.44
C SER A 320 -4.06 5.15 -16.48
N LEU A 321 -4.98 5.80 -15.76
CA LEU A 321 -4.67 6.87 -14.82
C LEU A 321 -5.50 6.69 -13.56
N THR A 322 -4.86 6.60 -12.40
CA THR A 322 -5.52 6.54 -11.10
C THR A 322 -5.17 7.77 -10.29
N ILE A 323 -6.20 8.46 -9.79
CA ILE A 323 -6.03 9.63 -8.92
C ILE A 323 -6.68 9.35 -7.59
N ARG A 324 -5.89 9.30 -6.53
CA ARG A 324 -6.36 9.26 -5.16
C ARG A 324 -6.41 10.67 -4.61
N LYS A 325 -7.63 11.17 -4.44
CA LYS A 325 -7.82 12.56 -3.99
C LYS A 325 -7.32 12.77 -2.58
N PHE A 326 -6.73 13.93 -2.39
CA PHE A 326 -6.34 14.37 -1.06
C PHE A 326 -7.60 14.85 -0.30
N PRO A 327 -7.87 14.33 0.94
CA PRO A 327 -9.06 14.73 1.69
C PRO A 327 -9.09 16.25 1.94
N ALA A 328 -10.14 16.90 1.50
CA ALA A 328 -10.32 18.35 1.71
C ALA A 328 -10.54 18.70 3.19
N ARG A 329 -11.24 17.83 3.95
CA ARG A 329 -11.51 17.97 5.38
C ARG A 329 -10.55 17.13 6.21
N ARG A 330 -9.96 17.74 7.23
CA ARG A 330 -9.21 17.05 8.27
C ARG A 330 -10.21 16.43 9.24
N LEU A 331 -10.04 15.14 9.51
CA LEU A 331 -10.78 14.48 10.59
C LEU A 331 -10.17 14.86 11.94
N ASP A 332 -11.02 14.96 12.95
CA ASP A 332 -10.61 15.08 14.34
C ASP A 332 -11.18 13.93 15.19
N MET A 333 -10.86 13.89 16.49
CA MET A 333 -11.33 12.81 17.36
C MET A 333 -12.86 12.78 17.49
N PRO A 334 -13.57 13.91 17.64
CA PRO A 334 -15.03 13.97 17.58
C PRO A 334 -15.63 13.37 16.30
N ASP A 335 -14.99 13.55 15.13
CA ASP A 335 -15.45 12.92 13.90
C ASP A 335 -15.39 11.40 13.96
N LEU A 336 -14.30 10.84 14.51
CA LEU A 336 -14.13 9.40 14.66
C LEU A 336 -15.13 8.79 15.65
N LEU A 337 -15.43 9.51 16.72
CA LEU A 337 -16.49 9.14 17.68
C LEU A 337 -17.88 9.16 17.02
N ALA A 338 -18.18 10.22 16.25
CA ALA A 338 -19.46 10.38 15.58
C ALA A 338 -19.75 9.29 14.54
N VAL A 339 -18.72 8.81 13.83
CA VAL A 339 -18.88 7.70 12.88
C VAL A 339 -18.78 6.31 13.54
N GLY A 340 -18.55 6.25 14.86
CA GLY A 340 -18.45 5.02 15.61
C GLY A 340 -17.19 4.20 15.27
N ALA A 341 -16.10 4.88 14.94
CA ALA A 341 -14.81 4.22 14.69
C ALA A 341 -14.17 3.69 15.98
N LEU A 342 -14.44 4.31 17.12
CA LEU A 342 -14.02 3.94 18.46
C LEU A 342 -14.98 4.56 19.47
N ASP A 343 -14.93 4.14 20.74
CA ASP A 343 -15.71 4.77 21.81
C ASP A 343 -14.90 5.83 22.59
N ASP A 344 -15.57 6.52 23.50
CA ASP A 344 -14.99 7.60 24.31
C ASP A 344 -13.86 7.11 25.22
N ALA A 345 -13.96 5.90 25.78
CA ALA A 345 -12.92 5.33 26.64
C ALA A 345 -11.64 5.06 25.84
N MET A 346 -11.75 4.44 24.67
CA MET A 346 -10.63 4.24 23.74
C MET A 346 -10.01 5.59 23.32
N ALA A 347 -10.85 6.57 22.97
CA ALA A 347 -10.40 7.88 22.52
C ALA A 347 -9.59 8.61 23.61
N ARG A 348 -10.11 8.65 24.85
CA ARG A 348 -9.42 9.25 26.01
C ARG A 348 -8.10 8.54 26.30
N PHE A 349 -8.12 7.22 26.29
CA PHE A 349 -6.92 6.42 26.52
C PHE A 349 -5.83 6.71 25.46
N LEU A 350 -6.17 6.69 24.17
CA LEU A 350 -5.22 6.96 23.10
C LEU A 350 -4.64 8.37 23.16
N VAL A 351 -5.47 9.38 23.44
CA VAL A 351 -5.00 10.76 23.65
C VAL A 351 -4.07 10.84 24.85
N HIS A 352 -4.39 10.11 25.92
CA HIS A 352 -3.55 10.03 27.12
C HIS A 352 -2.18 9.41 26.80
N CYS A 353 -2.13 8.29 26.04
CA CYS A 353 -0.90 7.67 25.58
C CYS A 353 -0.03 8.66 24.78
N VAL A 354 -0.60 9.37 23.82
CA VAL A 354 0.14 10.34 23.00
C VAL A 354 0.73 11.45 23.87
N ARG A 355 -0.05 12.00 24.82
CA ARG A 355 0.42 13.07 25.72
C ARG A 355 1.55 12.62 26.64
N HIS A 356 1.53 11.35 27.05
CA HIS A 356 2.54 10.77 27.94
C HIS A 356 3.65 10.03 27.19
N ARG A 357 3.91 10.42 25.93
CA ARG A 357 5.04 9.95 25.13
C ARG A 357 5.10 8.43 24.98
N LYS A 358 3.93 7.76 24.86
CA LYS A 358 3.89 6.34 24.57
C LYS A 358 4.09 6.09 23.07
N ASN A 359 4.93 5.12 22.73
CA ASN A 359 5.20 4.70 21.37
C ASN A 359 4.05 3.84 20.83
N LEU A 360 3.41 4.30 19.75
CA LEU A 360 2.21 3.69 19.21
C LEU A 360 2.41 3.19 17.78
N ILE A 361 1.94 1.99 17.51
CA ILE A 361 1.79 1.45 16.15
C ILE A 361 0.31 1.36 15.82
N VAL A 362 -0.10 2.02 14.73
CA VAL A 362 -1.44 1.89 14.17
C VAL A 362 -1.39 0.85 13.06
N SER A 363 -2.01 -0.30 13.30
CA SER A 363 -2.01 -1.45 12.40
C SER A 363 -3.38 -1.66 11.73
N GLY A 364 -3.40 -2.30 10.57
CA GLY A 364 -4.65 -2.65 9.86
C GLY A 364 -4.44 -2.91 8.38
N GLY A 365 -5.44 -3.48 7.73
CA GLY A 365 -5.45 -3.74 6.29
C GLY A 365 -5.49 -2.46 5.44
N THR A 366 -5.48 -2.63 4.12
CA THR A 366 -5.64 -1.51 3.16
C THR A 366 -7.01 -0.87 3.32
N GLY A 367 -7.05 0.47 3.34
CA GLY A 367 -8.30 1.22 3.45
C GLY A 367 -8.98 1.13 4.82
N SER A 368 -8.33 0.61 5.87
CA SER A 368 -8.87 0.55 7.24
C SER A 368 -8.87 1.89 7.98
N GLY A 369 -8.16 2.90 7.46
CA GLY A 369 -8.10 4.24 8.07
C GLY A 369 -6.88 4.49 8.95
N LYS A 370 -5.79 3.72 8.80
CA LYS A 370 -4.55 3.88 9.57
C LYS A 370 -3.99 5.30 9.56
N THR A 371 -3.75 5.85 8.36
CA THR A 371 -3.22 7.21 8.20
C THR A 371 -4.17 8.27 8.78
N SER A 372 -5.49 8.05 8.69
CA SER A 372 -6.50 8.94 9.29
C SER A 372 -6.42 8.94 10.82
N LEU A 373 -6.35 7.76 11.45
CA LEU A 373 -6.21 7.65 12.89
C LEU A 373 -4.85 8.20 13.35
N LEU A 374 -3.76 7.88 12.67
CA LEU A 374 -2.43 8.42 12.95
C LEU A 374 -2.44 9.96 12.93
N ASN A 375 -3.09 10.54 11.92
CA ASN A 375 -3.22 11.99 11.78
C ASN A 375 -4.02 12.60 12.95
N VAL A 376 -5.14 11.98 13.35
CA VAL A 376 -5.94 12.42 14.49
C VAL A 376 -5.16 12.31 15.80
N LEU A 377 -4.47 11.20 16.04
CA LEU A 377 -3.65 11.00 17.25
C LEU A 377 -2.49 11.98 17.33
N SER A 378 -1.83 12.26 16.20
CA SER A 378 -0.72 13.21 16.16
C SER A 378 -1.14 14.64 16.53
N ASN A 379 -2.41 15.02 16.36
CA ASN A 379 -2.93 16.31 16.82
C ASN A 379 -3.03 16.41 18.35
N ALA A 380 -2.91 15.30 19.09
CA ALA A 380 -2.89 15.31 20.55
C ALA A 380 -1.49 15.56 21.12
N ILE A 381 -0.45 15.63 20.30
CA ILE A 381 0.92 15.97 20.70
C ILE A 381 0.94 17.40 21.22
N PRO A 382 1.58 17.67 22.40
CA PRO A 382 1.65 19.00 22.98
C PRO A 382 2.29 20.03 22.04
N ALA A 383 1.74 21.25 21.99
CA ALA A 383 2.12 22.31 21.05
C ALA A 383 3.59 22.79 21.21
N GLY A 384 4.22 22.55 22.36
CA GLY A 384 5.64 22.88 22.61
C GLY A 384 6.64 21.88 22.04
N GLU A 385 6.20 20.74 21.52
CA GLU A 385 7.08 19.69 21.01
C GLU A 385 7.36 19.86 19.51
N ARG A 386 8.58 19.50 19.08
CA ARG A 386 8.99 19.50 17.68
C ARG A 386 8.64 18.16 17.04
N ILE A 387 7.83 18.18 16.00
CA ILE A 387 7.40 16.98 15.25
C ILE A 387 8.12 16.95 13.91
N ILE A 388 8.67 15.79 13.56
CA ILE A 388 9.14 15.50 12.21
C ILE A 388 8.28 14.37 11.64
N THR A 389 7.56 14.65 10.55
CA THR A 389 6.84 13.61 9.79
C THR A 389 7.71 13.10 8.65
N ILE A 390 7.66 11.80 8.42
CA ILE A 390 8.42 11.12 7.38
C ILE A 390 7.48 10.19 6.63
N GLU A 391 7.35 10.38 5.32
CA GLU A 391 6.39 9.66 4.52
C GLU A 391 6.96 9.30 3.15
N ASP A 392 6.48 8.23 2.57
CA ASP A 392 6.77 7.85 1.19
C ASP A 392 6.13 8.85 0.21
N ALA A 393 4.90 9.23 0.55
CA ALA A 393 4.21 10.37 -0.06
C ALA A 393 3.39 11.06 1.03
N ALA A 394 3.56 12.39 1.17
CA ALA A 394 2.97 13.16 2.27
C ALA A 394 1.44 13.12 2.24
N GLU A 395 0.83 12.42 3.18
CA GLU A 395 -0.60 12.34 3.47
C GLU A 395 -0.96 12.97 4.82
N LEU A 396 0.02 13.06 5.72
CA LEU A 396 -0.18 13.61 7.05
C LEU A 396 -0.32 15.14 7.01
N ARG A 397 -1.36 15.63 7.64
CA ARG A 397 -1.63 17.08 7.81
C ARG A 397 -1.85 17.42 9.27
N LEU A 398 -0.78 17.43 10.03
CA LEU A 398 -0.83 17.79 11.43
C LEU A 398 -1.08 19.30 11.58
N ASN A 399 -1.94 19.66 12.54
CA ASN A 399 -2.13 21.06 12.92
C ASN A 399 -1.20 21.38 14.10
N HIS A 400 0.09 21.57 13.80
CA HIS A 400 1.12 21.79 14.81
C HIS A 400 2.04 22.95 14.40
N ALA A 401 2.39 23.82 15.34
CA ALA A 401 3.20 25.02 15.05
C ALA A 401 4.65 24.66 14.70
N HIS A 402 5.21 23.65 15.36
CA HIS A 402 6.62 23.24 15.17
C HIS A 402 6.70 21.91 14.44
N LEU A 403 6.29 21.89 13.16
CA LEU A 403 6.22 20.72 12.29
C LEU A 403 7.21 20.82 11.13
N VAL A 404 7.94 19.75 10.88
CA VAL A 404 8.76 19.55 9.69
C VAL A 404 8.28 18.30 8.96
N ASN A 405 7.92 18.47 7.69
CA ASN A 405 7.48 17.36 6.84
C ASN A 405 8.61 16.93 5.91
N LEU A 406 8.95 15.68 5.92
CA LEU A 406 9.93 15.05 5.04
C LEU A 406 9.23 14.00 4.17
N GLU A 407 9.56 13.99 2.89
CA GLU A 407 9.03 13.05 1.91
C GLU A 407 10.17 12.32 1.19
N ALA A 408 10.04 11.01 1.03
CA ALA A 408 10.96 10.19 0.27
C ALA A 408 10.98 10.63 -1.20
N ARG A 409 12.10 10.42 -1.85
CA ARG A 409 12.26 10.75 -3.25
C ARG A 409 12.66 9.51 -4.05
N PRO A 410 11.85 9.08 -5.03
CA PRO A 410 12.25 8.03 -5.94
C PRO A 410 13.46 8.49 -6.79
N PRO A 411 14.22 7.55 -7.37
CA PRO A 411 15.32 7.90 -8.26
C PRO A 411 14.81 8.67 -9.48
N ASN A 412 15.67 9.51 -10.04
CA ASN A 412 15.40 10.19 -11.31
C ASN A 412 15.47 9.21 -12.49
N ALA A 413 15.23 9.67 -13.72
CA ALA A 413 15.27 8.85 -14.92
C ALA A 413 16.63 8.15 -15.16
N GLU A 414 17.71 8.65 -14.54
CA GLU A 414 19.06 8.09 -14.60
C GLU A 414 19.35 7.12 -13.43
N GLY A 415 18.34 6.77 -12.62
CA GLY A 415 18.48 5.90 -11.45
C GLY A 415 19.18 6.55 -10.24
N ARG A 416 19.41 7.88 -10.27
CA ARG A 416 20.16 8.61 -9.23
C ARG A 416 19.24 9.44 -8.32
N GLY A 417 19.78 9.82 -7.16
CA GLY A 417 19.14 10.77 -6.25
C GLY A 417 17.95 10.19 -5.48
N ARG A 418 17.85 8.87 -5.34
CA ARG A 418 16.89 8.20 -4.45
C ARG A 418 17.17 8.60 -3.00
N ILE A 419 16.12 8.94 -2.26
CA ILE A 419 16.13 9.17 -0.80
C ILE A 419 15.01 8.32 -0.22
N GLU A 420 15.38 7.36 0.61
CA GLU A 420 14.44 6.43 1.22
C GLU A 420 13.94 6.95 2.57
N ILE A 421 12.82 6.40 3.06
CA ILE A 421 12.31 6.68 4.41
C ILE A 421 13.40 6.45 5.45
N ARG A 422 14.20 5.39 5.30
CA ARG A 422 15.32 5.06 6.18
C ARG A 422 16.35 6.20 6.29
N ASP A 423 16.72 6.81 5.17
CA ASP A 423 17.66 7.94 5.14
C ASP A 423 17.08 9.14 5.88
N LEU A 424 15.78 9.38 5.70
CA LEU A 424 15.06 10.47 6.36
C LEU A 424 14.94 10.26 7.87
N VAL A 425 14.66 9.03 8.34
CA VAL A 425 14.63 8.70 9.77
C VAL A 425 16.00 8.97 10.40
N ARG A 426 17.07 8.47 9.79
CA ARG A 426 18.45 8.73 10.26
C ARG A 426 18.82 10.21 10.28
N ASN A 427 18.35 10.97 9.31
CA ASN A 427 18.56 12.41 9.27
C ASN A 427 17.73 13.13 10.33
N ALA A 428 16.48 12.72 10.54
CA ALA A 428 15.59 13.31 11.54
C ALA A 428 16.18 13.28 12.95
N LEU A 429 16.89 12.21 13.32
CA LEU A 429 17.59 12.09 14.62
C LEU A 429 18.64 13.20 14.87
N ARG A 430 19.11 13.89 13.80
CA ARG A 430 20.03 15.03 13.89
C ARG A 430 19.33 16.38 13.89
N MET A 431 17.99 16.38 13.71
CA MET A 431 17.17 17.59 13.59
C MET A 431 16.55 18.01 14.92
N ARG A 432 16.94 17.39 16.04
CA ARG A 432 16.38 17.62 17.39
C ARG A 432 14.85 17.43 17.42
N PRO A 433 14.33 16.30 17.02
CA PRO A 433 12.90 16.02 17.15
C PRO A 433 12.54 15.71 18.61
N ASP A 434 11.34 16.13 19.04
CA ASP A 434 10.71 15.59 20.23
C ASP A 434 9.87 14.36 19.88
N ARG A 435 9.31 14.33 18.67
CA ARG A 435 8.52 13.21 18.11
C ARG A 435 8.88 12.95 16.66
N ILE A 436 8.94 11.69 16.30
CA ILE A 436 9.03 11.25 14.92
C ILE A 436 7.74 10.51 14.56
N VAL A 437 7.08 10.94 13.47
CA VAL A 437 5.87 10.31 12.96
C VAL A 437 6.16 9.76 11.58
N VAL A 438 6.27 8.43 11.46
CA VAL A 438 6.47 7.76 10.18
C VAL A 438 5.13 7.34 9.62
N GLY A 439 4.78 7.83 8.43
CA GLY A 439 3.48 7.56 7.80
C GLY A 439 3.19 6.07 7.68
N GLU A 440 4.17 5.28 7.24
CA GLU A 440 4.09 3.82 7.17
C GLU A 440 5.48 3.18 7.15
N CYS A 441 5.67 2.13 7.94
CA CYS A 441 6.85 1.26 7.85
C CYS A 441 6.55 0.08 6.92
N ARG A 442 7.42 -0.10 5.90
CA ARG A 442 7.30 -1.15 4.87
C ARG A 442 8.56 -1.99 4.71
N GLY A 443 9.69 -1.53 5.23
CA GLY A 443 11.01 -2.12 5.03
C GLY A 443 12.01 -1.84 6.13
N ALA A 444 13.25 -1.60 5.73
CA ALA A 444 14.41 -1.47 6.61
C ALA A 444 14.35 -0.29 7.60
N GLU A 445 13.54 0.73 7.30
CA GLU A 445 13.28 1.87 8.20
C GLU A 445 12.66 1.47 9.53
N ALA A 446 12.00 0.30 9.58
CA ALA A 446 11.39 -0.22 10.81
C ALA A 446 12.43 -0.34 11.95
N PHE A 447 13.65 -0.78 11.64
CA PHE A 447 14.72 -0.88 12.63
C PHE A 447 15.16 0.49 13.14
N ASP A 448 15.42 1.45 12.24
CA ASP A 448 15.86 2.79 12.62
C ASP A 448 14.77 3.55 13.40
N MET A 449 13.48 3.28 13.07
CA MET A 449 12.34 3.83 13.82
C MET A 449 12.25 3.26 15.25
N LEU A 450 12.40 1.94 15.43
CA LEU A 450 12.43 1.33 16.75
C LEU A 450 13.63 1.82 17.57
N ALA A 451 14.79 2.00 16.93
CA ALA A 451 15.96 2.58 17.58
C ALA A 451 15.67 4.02 18.05
N ALA A 452 14.98 4.83 17.26
CA ALA A 452 14.54 6.17 17.65
C ALA A 452 13.59 6.13 18.86
N MET A 453 12.61 5.23 18.85
CA MET A 453 11.65 5.03 19.96
C MET A 453 12.33 4.65 21.28
N ASN A 454 13.47 3.98 21.23
CA ASN A 454 14.22 3.50 22.41
C ASN A 454 15.37 4.42 22.83
N THR A 455 15.65 5.49 22.09
CA THR A 455 16.84 6.36 22.34
C THR A 455 16.49 7.83 22.52
N GLY A 456 15.46 8.14 23.32
CA GLY A 456 15.12 9.52 23.72
C GLY A 456 14.14 10.24 22.78
N HIS A 457 13.47 9.49 21.90
CA HIS A 457 12.40 10.03 21.03
C HIS A 457 11.09 9.27 21.29
N GLU A 458 10.82 9.01 22.59
CA GLU A 458 9.61 8.36 23.04
C GLU A 458 8.36 9.13 22.60
N GLY A 459 7.28 8.40 22.38
CA GLY A 459 6.02 8.94 21.84
C GLY A 459 6.02 9.11 20.34
N SER A 460 6.93 8.44 19.66
CA SER A 460 6.92 8.34 18.20
C SER A 460 5.79 7.42 17.72
N LEU A 461 5.28 7.71 16.54
CA LEU A 461 4.08 7.09 16.00
C LEU A 461 4.36 6.56 14.59
N THR A 462 3.81 5.39 14.26
CA THR A 462 3.89 4.87 12.88
C THR A 462 2.68 4.03 12.53
N THR A 463 2.50 3.75 11.22
CA THR A 463 1.52 2.75 10.79
C THR A 463 2.19 1.51 10.19
N LEU A 464 1.46 0.41 10.22
CA LEU A 464 1.89 -0.87 9.71
C LEU A 464 0.73 -1.61 9.04
N HIS A 465 0.98 -2.29 7.92
CA HIS A 465 0.01 -3.20 7.33
C HIS A 465 0.05 -4.56 8.02
N ALA A 466 -0.98 -4.90 8.79
CA ALA A 466 -1.16 -6.24 9.33
C ALA A 466 -2.64 -6.52 9.64
N ASN A 467 -3.00 -7.81 9.75
CA ASN A 467 -4.38 -8.23 10.00
C ASN A 467 -4.70 -8.39 11.49
N SER A 468 -3.68 -8.49 12.33
CA SER A 468 -3.80 -8.56 13.79
C SER A 468 -2.60 -7.89 14.46
N PRO A 469 -2.67 -7.55 15.77
CA PRO A 469 -1.52 -7.04 16.51
C PRO A 469 -0.33 -8.01 16.50
N ARG A 470 -0.59 -9.31 16.56
CA ARG A 470 0.45 -10.34 16.51
C ARG A 470 1.13 -10.42 15.14
N ASP A 471 0.34 -10.29 14.05
CA ASP A 471 0.89 -10.22 12.70
C ASP A 471 1.72 -8.95 12.49
N ALA A 472 1.36 -7.84 13.15
CA ALA A 472 2.13 -6.61 13.11
C ALA A 472 3.54 -6.82 13.68
N LEU A 473 3.66 -7.51 14.82
CA LEU A 473 4.95 -7.86 15.41
C LEU A 473 5.76 -8.80 14.50
N GLY A 474 5.16 -9.86 13.97
CA GLY A 474 5.82 -10.78 13.03
C GLY A 474 6.29 -10.09 11.76
N ARG A 475 5.52 -9.08 11.28
CA ARG A 475 5.92 -8.27 10.13
C ARG A 475 7.11 -7.35 10.45
N LEU A 476 7.15 -6.77 11.65
CA LEU A 476 8.31 -6.01 12.12
C LEU A 476 9.56 -6.89 12.19
N GLU A 477 9.46 -8.10 12.78
CA GLU A 477 10.56 -9.07 12.79
C GLU A 477 11.08 -9.31 11.36
N THR A 478 10.18 -9.56 10.42
CA THR A 478 10.52 -9.80 9.01
C THR A 478 11.22 -8.61 8.35
N MET A 479 10.71 -7.38 8.57
CA MET A 479 11.30 -6.17 7.99
C MET A 479 12.70 -5.91 8.52
N ILE A 480 12.95 -6.14 9.82
CA ILE A 480 14.26 -5.98 10.44
C ILE A 480 15.24 -7.03 9.89
N LEU A 481 14.82 -8.29 9.76
CA LEU A 481 15.63 -9.34 9.14
C LEU A 481 15.98 -9.01 7.68
N MET A 482 15.01 -8.48 6.91
CA MET A 482 15.23 -8.07 5.52
C MET A 482 16.11 -6.81 5.40
N ALA A 483 16.29 -6.05 6.48
CA ALA A 483 17.19 -4.89 6.49
C ALA A 483 18.68 -5.27 6.42
N GLY A 484 18.99 -6.57 6.41
CA GLY A 484 20.36 -7.08 6.32
C GLY A 484 21.19 -6.87 7.59
N MET A 485 20.53 -6.71 8.74
CA MET A 485 21.19 -6.62 10.03
C MET A 485 21.51 -8.03 10.53
N ASP A 486 22.77 -8.28 10.85
CA ASP A 486 23.21 -9.56 11.41
C ASP A 486 22.86 -9.62 12.93
N LEU A 487 21.56 -9.68 13.23
CA LEU A 487 21.02 -9.71 14.58
C LEU A 487 20.29 -11.04 14.81
N PRO A 488 20.55 -11.70 15.96
CA PRO A 488 19.75 -12.86 16.36
C PRO A 488 18.27 -12.48 16.53
N LEU A 489 17.37 -13.40 16.15
CA LEU A 489 15.92 -13.16 16.28
C LEU A 489 15.49 -12.81 17.70
N ALA A 490 16.16 -13.37 18.72
CA ALA A 490 15.90 -13.03 20.13
C ALA A 490 16.18 -11.56 20.42
N ALA A 491 17.31 -11.01 19.92
CA ALA A 491 17.64 -9.59 20.10
C ALA A 491 16.66 -8.67 19.32
N ILE A 492 16.21 -9.10 18.14
CA ILE A 492 15.19 -8.36 17.39
C ILE A 492 13.89 -8.28 18.20
N ARG A 493 13.44 -9.39 18.78
CA ARG A 493 12.21 -9.43 19.59
C ARG A 493 12.32 -8.60 20.86
N GLU A 494 13.47 -8.65 21.52
CA GLU A 494 13.75 -7.82 22.69
C GLU A 494 13.72 -6.33 22.32
N HIS A 495 14.32 -5.96 21.20
CA HIS A 495 14.30 -4.60 20.70
C HIS A 495 12.89 -4.12 20.36
N ILE A 496 12.06 -4.95 19.71
CA ILE A 496 10.65 -4.65 19.45
C ILE A 496 9.88 -4.46 20.76
N ALA A 497 10.03 -5.41 21.70
CA ALA A 497 9.29 -5.39 22.96
C ALA A 497 9.65 -4.21 23.87
N SER A 498 10.91 -3.72 23.81
CA SER A 498 11.36 -2.55 24.57
C SER A 498 11.02 -1.22 23.93
N SER A 499 10.72 -1.21 22.62
CA SER A 499 10.50 0.04 21.88
C SER A 499 9.03 0.40 21.72
N ILE A 500 8.11 -0.57 21.72
CA ILE A 500 6.69 -0.36 21.43
C ILE A 500 5.89 -0.51 22.72
N ASP A 501 5.10 0.52 23.07
CA ASP A 501 4.17 0.44 24.19
C ASP A 501 2.83 -0.17 23.78
N PHE A 502 2.23 0.33 22.68
CA PHE A 502 0.89 -0.08 22.29
C PHE A 502 0.74 -0.30 20.78
N ILE A 503 -0.16 -1.23 20.42
CA ILE A 503 -0.60 -1.47 19.05
C ILE A 503 -2.10 -1.22 18.99
N VAL A 504 -2.53 -0.36 18.06
CA VAL A 504 -3.92 -0.04 17.77
C VAL A 504 -4.30 -0.72 16.45
N GLN A 505 -5.13 -1.74 16.53
CA GLN A 505 -5.57 -2.49 15.36
C GLN A 505 -6.85 -1.90 14.78
N LEU A 506 -6.84 -1.61 13.48
CA LEU A 506 -7.98 -1.16 12.72
C LEU A 506 -8.49 -2.26 11.79
N MET A 507 -9.80 -2.31 11.62
CA MET A 507 -10.44 -3.16 10.62
C MET A 507 -11.43 -2.37 9.76
N ARG A 508 -11.67 -2.86 8.54
CA ARG A 508 -12.79 -2.44 7.68
C ARG A 508 -13.83 -3.56 7.71
N ALA A 509 -15.02 -3.25 8.20
CA ALA A 509 -16.13 -4.18 8.24
C ALA A 509 -16.72 -4.42 6.83
N ALA A 510 -17.51 -5.48 6.68
CA ALA A 510 -18.15 -5.83 5.40
C ALA A 510 -19.10 -4.75 4.87
N ASP A 511 -19.71 -3.97 5.77
CA ASP A 511 -20.56 -2.82 5.45
C ASP A 511 -19.77 -1.54 5.07
N GLY A 512 -18.43 -1.62 5.02
CA GLY A 512 -17.54 -0.52 4.68
C GLY A 512 -17.13 0.37 5.87
N ARG A 513 -17.72 0.20 7.05
CA ARG A 513 -17.32 0.95 8.26
C ARG A 513 -15.89 0.60 8.68
N ARG A 514 -15.21 1.58 9.23
CA ARG A 514 -13.84 1.46 9.74
C ARG A 514 -13.88 1.63 11.25
N LEU A 515 -13.30 0.71 11.98
CA LEU A 515 -13.31 0.74 13.45
C LEU A 515 -12.01 0.21 14.05
N VAL A 516 -11.74 0.63 15.28
CA VAL A 516 -10.68 0.07 16.12
C VAL A 516 -11.16 -1.29 16.62
N SER A 517 -10.51 -2.36 16.17
CA SER A 517 -10.87 -3.74 16.56
C SER A 517 -10.14 -4.21 17.82
N ALA A 518 -8.97 -3.63 18.12
CA ALA A 518 -8.25 -3.91 19.36
C ALA A 518 -7.29 -2.77 19.71
N ILE A 519 -7.07 -2.56 20.99
CA ILE A 519 -5.94 -1.81 21.53
C ILE A 519 -5.23 -2.74 22.49
N VAL A 520 -3.94 -3.03 22.21
CA VAL A 520 -3.14 -3.97 23.01
C VAL A 520 -1.88 -3.31 23.51
N GLN A 521 -1.45 -3.68 24.71
CA GLN A 521 -0.15 -3.34 25.26
C GLN A 521 0.88 -4.41 24.92
N VAL A 522 2.09 -4.00 24.60
CA VAL A 522 3.27 -4.87 24.56
C VAL A 522 3.87 -4.90 25.96
N THR A 523 3.78 -6.05 26.64
CA THR A 523 4.16 -6.18 28.06
C THR A 523 5.57 -6.73 28.26
N GLY A 524 6.28 -7.06 27.17
CA GLY A 524 7.64 -7.58 27.22
C GLY A 524 7.83 -8.84 26.42
N GLN A 525 8.84 -9.62 26.77
CA GLN A 525 9.17 -10.89 26.11
C GLN A 525 9.30 -12.00 27.15
N GLU A 526 8.66 -13.14 26.88
CA GLU A 526 8.76 -14.34 27.69
C GLU A 526 8.91 -15.57 26.79
N SER A 527 9.82 -16.48 27.15
CA SER A 527 10.07 -17.73 26.41
C SER A 527 10.29 -17.52 24.90
N GLY A 528 10.98 -16.44 24.53
CA GLY A 528 11.27 -16.11 23.13
C GLY A 528 10.06 -15.59 22.34
N ARG A 529 8.96 -15.20 23.00
CA ARG A 529 7.77 -14.61 22.37
C ARG A 529 7.43 -13.28 22.99
N ILE A 530 7.07 -12.29 22.17
CA ILE A 530 6.56 -11.00 22.64
C ILE A 530 5.16 -11.22 23.22
N GLN A 531 4.95 -10.72 24.43
CA GLN A 531 3.68 -10.79 25.15
C GLN A 531 2.80 -9.59 24.83
N LEU A 532 1.52 -9.85 24.68
CA LEU A 532 0.49 -8.84 24.40
C LEU A 532 -0.63 -8.96 25.42
N GLN A 533 -1.09 -7.82 25.93
CA GLN A 533 -2.26 -7.69 26.80
C GLN A 533 -3.34 -6.91 26.07
N ASP A 534 -4.50 -7.51 25.89
CA ASP A 534 -5.67 -6.83 25.35
C ASP A 534 -6.22 -5.83 26.38
N LEU A 535 -6.37 -4.56 25.97
CA LEU A 535 -6.94 -3.50 26.80
C LEU A 535 -8.37 -3.18 26.38
N PHE A 536 -8.61 -3.12 25.06
CA PHE A 536 -9.91 -2.88 24.47
C PHE A 536 -10.12 -3.76 23.26
N LEU A 537 -11.36 -4.21 23.06
CA LEU A 537 -11.79 -4.97 21.90
C LEU A 537 -13.00 -4.30 21.24
N GLY A 538 -12.98 -4.22 19.91
CA GLY A 538 -14.07 -3.72 19.09
C GLY A 538 -14.59 -4.80 18.16
N LYS A 539 -15.91 -4.97 18.11
CA LYS A 539 -16.59 -5.90 17.21
C LYS A 539 -17.43 -5.15 16.20
N ALA A 540 -17.21 -5.44 14.92
CA ALA A 540 -18.10 -4.97 13.89
C ALA A 540 -19.42 -5.75 13.96
N GLY A 541 -20.52 -5.02 14.06
CA GLY A 541 -21.87 -5.58 14.02
C GLY A 541 -22.88 -4.42 13.91
N PRO A 542 -24.13 -4.67 13.54
CA PRO A 542 -25.22 -3.75 13.77
C PRO A 542 -25.93 -4.09 15.12
N PRO A 543 -25.61 -3.44 16.24
CA PRO A 543 -24.69 -2.31 16.48
C PRO A 543 -23.22 -2.72 16.68
N ALA A 544 -22.24 -1.80 16.44
CA ALA A 544 -20.88 -2.03 16.84
C ALA A 544 -20.74 -2.01 18.36
N GLU A 545 -19.86 -2.86 18.87
CA GLU A 545 -19.66 -3.05 20.31
C GLU A 545 -18.18 -2.83 20.65
N PHE A 546 -17.91 -2.05 21.70
CA PHE A 546 -16.58 -1.83 22.25
C PHE A 546 -16.57 -2.26 23.73
N VAL A 547 -15.51 -2.96 24.11
CA VAL A 547 -15.39 -3.56 25.45
C VAL A 547 -14.00 -3.28 26.00
N GLY A 548 -13.91 -2.76 27.23
CA GLY A 548 -12.70 -2.76 28.02
C GLY A 548 -12.45 -4.14 28.62
N CYS A 549 -11.21 -4.63 28.58
CA CYS A 549 -10.87 -5.99 28.99
C CYS A 549 -10.66 -6.17 30.52
N GLY A 550 -10.88 -5.10 31.30
CA GLY A 550 -10.82 -5.13 32.76
C GLY A 550 -9.43 -4.99 33.39
N LEU A 551 -8.38 -5.09 32.59
CA LEU A 551 -6.99 -4.97 33.05
C LEU A 551 -6.41 -3.63 32.58
N PRO A 552 -5.97 -2.74 33.49
CA PRO A 552 -5.29 -1.51 33.11
C PRO A 552 -3.88 -1.82 32.60
N PRO A 553 -3.33 -0.97 31.72
CA PRO A 553 -1.96 -1.11 31.26
C PRO A 553 -0.96 -0.74 32.34
N GLU A 554 0.21 -1.33 32.27
CA GLU A 554 1.36 -0.95 33.11
C GLU A 554 2.06 0.32 32.58
N GLY A 555 2.88 0.96 33.43
CA GLY A 555 3.72 2.09 33.03
C GLY A 555 3.03 3.45 33.01
N PHE A 556 1.94 3.61 33.76
CA PHE A 556 1.28 4.89 34.03
C PHE A 556 1.19 5.12 35.53
N GLU A 557 2.16 5.84 36.09
CA GLU A 557 2.23 6.14 37.51
C GLU A 557 2.24 7.66 37.79
N GLY A 558 1.86 8.06 38.99
CA GLY A 558 1.89 9.45 39.43
C GLY A 558 0.96 10.37 38.62
N ALA A 559 1.49 11.43 38.03
CA ALA A 559 0.74 12.40 37.27
C ALA A 559 0.15 11.84 35.96
N ALA A 560 0.63 10.66 35.52
CA ALA A 560 0.14 9.95 34.37
C ALA A 560 -0.93 8.90 34.74
N ALA A 561 -1.44 8.89 35.98
CA ALA A 561 -2.42 7.90 36.42
C ALA A 561 -3.67 7.87 35.51
N LEU A 562 -4.12 6.66 35.20
CA LEU A 562 -5.25 6.39 34.33
C LEU A 562 -6.55 6.34 35.14
N ASP A 563 -7.65 6.73 34.51
CA ASP A 563 -8.98 6.42 35.00
C ASP A 563 -9.31 4.95 34.71
N LEU A 564 -9.29 4.12 35.74
CA LEU A 564 -9.50 2.68 35.64
C LEU A 564 -10.89 2.30 35.10
N SER A 565 -11.86 3.21 35.18
CA SER A 565 -13.21 2.99 34.65
C SER A 565 -13.20 2.82 33.13
N TRP A 566 -12.18 3.34 32.42
CA TRP A 566 -12.06 3.16 30.96
C TRP A 566 -11.94 1.69 30.54
N PHE A 567 -11.34 0.85 31.38
CA PHE A 567 -11.04 -0.54 31.05
C PHE A 567 -12.14 -1.53 31.45
N SER A 568 -13.21 -1.11 32.11
CA SER A 568 -14.27 -1.97 32.60
C SER A 568 -15.63 -1.77 31.89
N GLY A 569 -15.69 -0.79 30.97
CA GLY A 569 -16.92 -0.40 30.28
C GLY A 569 -17.26 -1.31 29.10
N ARG A 570 -18.55 -1.34 28.75
CA ARG A 570 -19.08 -1.89 27.50
C ARG A 570 -19.95 -0.86 26.81
N THR A 571 -19.55 -0.45 25.62
CA THR A 571 -20.28 0.52 24.80
C THR A 571 -20.93 -0.15 23.60
N ILE A 572 -22.24 0.01 23.46
CA ILE A 572 -22.99 -0.48 22.30
C ILE A 572 -23.47 0.76 21.52
N LEU A 573 -22.92 0.94 20.32
CA LEU A 573 -23.31 2.04 19.45
C LEU A 573 -24.63 1.69 18.75
N ARG A 574 -25.75 2.19 19.29
CA ARG A 574 -27.06 2.12 18.61
C ARG A 574 -27.03 3.09 17.43
N GLY A 575 -27.22 2.59 16.20
CA GLY A 575 -27.20 3.40 15.00
C GLY A 575 -28.10 4.64 15.13
N GLY A 576 -27.57 5.84 14.87
CA GLY A 576 -28.32 7.08 14.65
C GLY A 576 -28.58 7.97 15.84
N ALA A 577 -28.05 7.73 17.03
CA ALA A 577 -28.16 8.70 18.12
C ALA A 577 -26.99 9.69 18.08
N ALA A 578 -27.28 10.95 17.75
CA ALA A 578 -26.40 12.06 18.09
C ALA A 578 -26.15 12.00 19.62
N LEU A 579 -24.89 11.96 20.01
CA LEU A 579 -24.50 12.04 21.40
C LEU A 579 -24.85 13.49 21.89
N ASP A 580 -25.96 13.63 22.60
CA ASP A 580 -26.19 14.76 23.47
C ASP A 580 -25.13 14.71 24.59
N GLY A 581 -24.17 15.55 24.50
CA GLY A 581 -23.11 15.62 25.51
C GLY A 581 -22.30 16.89 25.36
N ASP A 582 -22.72 17.96 26.09
CA ASP A 582 -21.92 19.16 26.35
C ASP A 582 -20.67 18.91 27.22
N ALA A 583 -20.02 17.76 27.05
CA ALA A 583 -18.69 17.56 27.59
C ALA A 583 -17.69 18.17 26.62
N ALA A 584 -17.28 19.40 26.86
CA ALA A 584 -16.24 20.09 26.12
C ALA A 584 -14.98 19.23 26.09
N TRP A 585 -14.75 18.59 24.96
CA TRP A 585 -13.50 17.87 24.70
C TRP A 585 -12.32 18.86 24.72
N PRO A 586 -11.24 18.62 25.48
CA PRO A 586 -10.16 19.59 25.68
C PRO A 586 -9.32 19.91 24.44
N LEU A 587 -9.69 19.43 23.24
CA LEU A 587 -8.95 19.59 21.99
C LEU A 587 -9.69 20.44 20.93
N ARG A 588 -10.68 21.25 21.29
CA ARG A 588 -11.19 22.25 20.35
C ARG A 588 -10.08 23.28 20.10
N SER A 589 -9.37 23.14 18.99
CA SER A 589 -8.58 24.25 18.44
C SER A 589 -9.49 25.45 18.27
N PRO A 590 -9.09 26.68 18.69
CA PRO A 590 -9.90 27.87 18.47
C PRO A 590 -10.11 28.01 16.95
N ARG A 591 -11.37 28.00 16.54
CA ARG A 591 -11.76 28.33 15.15
C ARG A 591 -11.14 29.70 14.86
N ARG A 592 -10.11 29.77 14.02
CA ARG A 592 -9.69 31.04 13.43
C ARG A 592 -10.90 31.56 12.65
N ALA A 593 -11.47 32.67 13.12
CA ALA A 593 -12.42 33.45 12.37
C ALA A 593 -11.83 33.71 10.98
N ALA A 594 -12.53 33.30 9.94
CA ALA A 594 -12.18 33.68 8.58
C ALA A 594 -12.16 35.22 8.55
N HIS A 595 -10.98 35.78 8.38
CA HIS A 595 -10.84 37.18 7.98
C HIS A 595 -11.49 37.30 6.60
N ARG A 596 -12.72 37.84 6.59
CA ARG A 596 -13.28 38.46 5.41
C ARG A 596 -12.38 39.64 5.08
N HIS A 597 -11.61 39.54 4.03
CA HIS A 597 -11.07 40.72 3.36
C HIS A 597 -12.27 41.49 2.80
N ASP A 598 -12.54 42.61 3.40
CA ASP A 598 -13.41 43.66 2.85
C ASP A 598 -12.51 44.55 1.98
N PRO A 599 -12.67 44.58 0.67
CA PRO A 599 -11.94 45.53 -0.17
C PRO A 599 -12.83 46.73 -0.35
N LEU A 600 -12.71 47.77 0.47
CA LEU A 600 -13.10 49.16 0.16
C LEU A 600 -13.04 50.03 1.43
N ALA A 601 -11.95 50.72 1.66
CA ALA A 601 -11.93 52.05 2.27
C ALA A 601 -10.71 52.76 1.73
N GLY A 602 -11.01 53.63 0.77
CA GLY A 602 -10.04 54.51 0.14
C GLY A 602 -9.66 55.66 1.05
N ASP A 603 -8.57 56.28 0.65
CA ASP A 603 -7.97 57.53 1.05
C ASP A 603 -8.87 58.56 1.79
N ALA A 604 -8.34 59.09 2.87
CA ALA A 604 -8.32 60.52 3.14
C ALA A 604 -7.38 60.85 4.33
N SER A 605 -6.42 61.72 4.04
CA SER A 605 -5.58 62.54 4.92
C SER A 605 -4.25 61.96 5.33
#